data_4942d7ebc385dcb1c758f5e02cf9ba5d
#
_entry.id   4942d7ebc385dcb1c758f5e02cf9ba5d
#
_cell.length_a   1.000
_cell.length_b   1.000
_cell.length_c   1.000
_cell.angle_alpha   90.00
_cell.angle_beta   90.00
_cell.angle_gamma   90.00
#
_symmetry.space_group_name_H-M   'P 1'
#
loop_
_entity.id
_entity.type
_entity.pdbx_description
1 polymer ?
#
loop_
_entity_poly.entity_id
_entity_poly.type
_entity_poly.pdbx_seq_one_letter_code
_entity_poly.pdbx_strand_id
1 'polypeptide(L)'
;WYMAQTMCFTFSLMSLFYAAKKHIGRAFAFLACAFGCRPMVVAYIPLILMLGTEKASVKTWMRKGYRLIPACMIIGFYLMLNAARFDNPFEFGHTHLPEFVRSTEGQFSLNYATKNFNQLFRLPKAGGEHGMLIYDTYDCMAFWLIDPIIVSFMVTWLYVLTRKRKAYGLNLIIVPATICVHLMIVCCHKTMGGYQFGNRYIVDMLPYVFYGLI
;
A
#
# COMPACT_ATOMS: atom_id res chain seq x y z
N TRP A 1 0.82 -1.49 -16.77
CA TRP A 1 0.21 -1.04 -15.50
C TRP A 1 -0.25 -2.22 -14.66
N TYR A 2 -1.08 -3.13 -15.18
CA TYR A 2 -1.62 -4.28 -14.44
C TYR A 2 -0.52 -5.27 -14.01
N MET A 3 0.50 -5.48 -14.84
CA MET A 3 1.61 -6.39 -14.52
C MET A 3 2.36 -5.92 -13.26
N ALA A 4 2.69 -4.64 -13.16
CA ALA A 4 3.36 -4.10 -11.97
C ALA A 4 2.50 -4.27 -10.70
N GLN A 5 1.18 -4.15 -10.81
CA GLN A 5 0.25 -4.35 -9.71
C GLN A 5 0.18 -5.81 -9.26
N THR A 6 0.06 -6.75 -10.20
CA THR A 6 0.06 -8.19 -9.90
C THR A 6 1.39 -8.63 -9.27
N MET A 7 2.51 -8.14 -9.78
CA MET A 7 3.83 -8.41 -9.20
C MET A 7 3.97 -7.81 -7.79
N CYS A 8 3.52 -6.57 -7.59
CA CYS A 8 3.51 -5.93 -6.27
C CYS A 8 2.70 -6.75 -5.26
N PHE A 9 1.50 -7.18 -5.64
CA PHE A 9 0.65 -8.03 -4.81
C PHE A 9 1.35 -9.33 -4.43
N THR A 10 1.92 -10.04 -5.41
CA THR A 10 2.65 -11.30 -5.20
C THR A 10 3.85 -11.11 -4.27
N PHE A 11 4.69 -10.10 -4.52
CA PHE A 11 5.85 -9.83 -3.68
C PHE A 11 5.46 -9.38 -2.28
N SER A 12 4.37 -8.66 -2.11
CA SER A 12 3.83 -8.28 -0.80
C SER A 12 3.38 -9.52 -0.01
N LEU A 13 2.68 -10.47 -0.65
CA LEU A 13 2.32 -11.75 -0.01
C LEU A 13 3.57 -12.55 0.38
N MET A 14 4.57 -12.64 -0.50
CA MET A 14 5.84 -13.33 -0.18
C MET A 14 6.57 -12.64 0.97
N SER A 15 6.57 -11.32 1.02
CA SER A 15 7.14 -10.55 2.12
C SER A 15 6.46 -10.89 3.46
N LEU A 16 5.14 -10.87 3.50
CA LEU A 16 4.34 -11.23 4.68
C LEU A 16 4.60 -12.69 5.11
N PHE A 17 4.59 -13.63 4.16
CA PHE A 17 4.86 -15.04 4.42
C PHE A 17 6.22 -15.27 5.08
N TYR A 18 7.29 -14.66 4.53
CA TYR A 18 8.62 -14.78 5.11
C TYR A 18 8.78 -14.02 6.42
N ALA A 19 8.08 -12.90 6.60
CA ALA A 19 8.05 -12.19 7.87
C ALA A 19 7.37 -13.04 8.97
N ALA A 20 6.23 -13.66 8.67
CA ALA A 20 5.55 -14.58 9.59
C ALA A 20 6.43 -15.77 9.99
N LYS A 21 7.23 -16.28 9.04
CA LYS A 21 8.24 -17.33 9.31
C LYS A 21 9.54 -16.83 9.95
N LYS A 22 9.63 -15.55 10.37
CA LYS A 22 10.81 -14.95 11.00
C LYS A 22 12.06 -14.89 10.09
N HIS A 23 11.88 -15.02 8.80
CA HIS A 23 12.94 -14.89 7.80
C HIS A 23 13.06 -13.44 7.31
N ILE A 24 13.46 -12.53 8.20
CA ILE A 24 13.45 -11.08 7.99
C ILE A 24 14.19 -10.64 6.72
N GLY A 25 15.34 -11.23 6.39
CA GLY A 25 16.10 -10.88 5.19
C GLY A 25 15.34 -11.16 3.90
N ARG A 26 14.69 -12.33 3.81
CA ARG A 26 13.83 -12.68 2.64
C ARG A 26 12.59 -11.80 2.59
N ALA A 27 11.99 -11.52 3.76
CA ALA A 27 10.83 -10.63 3.84
C ALA A 27 11.14 -9.25 3.26
N PHE A 28 12.27 -8.65 3.65
CA PHE A 28 12.70 -7.35 3.13
C PHE A 28 13.15 -7.40 1.67
N ALA A 29 13.75 -8.49 1.21
CA ALA A 29 14.08 -8.64 -0.20
C ALA A 29 12.83 -8.63 -1.08
N PHE A 30 11.76 -9.36 -0.70
CA PHE A 30 10.49 -9.32 -1.41
C PHE A 30 9.77 -7.97 -1.27
N LEU A 31 9.85 -7.32 -0.10
CA LEU A 31 9.31 -5.97 0.06
C LEU A 31 10.04 -4.97 -0.85
N ALA A 32 11.36 -5.10 -1.02
CA ALA A 32 12.14 -4.28 -1.96
C ALA A 32 11.72 -4.51 -3.42
N CYS A 33 11.43 -5.76 -3.81
CA CYS A 33 10.86 -6.06 -5.13
C CYS A 33 9.47 -5.41 -5.30
N ALA A 34 8.61 -5.50 -4.29
CA ALA A 34 7.30 -4.85 -4.30
C ALA A 34 7.43 -3.32 -4.40
N PHE A 35 8.38 -2.71 -3.67
CA PHE A 35 8.68 -1.29 -3.75
C PHE A 35 9.07 -0.83 -5.15
N GLY A 36 9.89 -1.60 -5.87
CA GLY A 36 10.25 -1.30 -7.25
C GLY A 36 9.05 -1.34 -8.22
N CYS A 37 8.01 -2.11 -7.89
CA CYS A 37 6.76 -2.10 -8.64
C CYS A 37 5.84 -0.94 -8.24
N ARG A 38 5.73 -0.68 -6.91
CA ARG A 38 4.80 0.28 -6.31
C ARG A 38 5.40 0.87 -5.03
N PRO A 39 5.95 2.10 -5.07
CA PRO A 39 6.63 2.70 -3.92
C PRO A 39 5.80 2.86 -2.64
N MET A 40 4.46 2.91 -2.77
CA MET A 40 3.56 3.08 -1.62
C MET A 40 3.63 1.95 -0.60
N VAL A 41 4.13 0.77 -0.97
CA VAL A 41 4.30 -0.37 -0.04
C VAL A 41 5.32 -0.11 1.07
N VAL A 42 6.09 0.96 1.01
CA VAL A 42 6.97 1.42 2.09
C VAL A 42 6.20 1.63 3.41
N ALA A 43 4.90 1.95 3.34
CA ALA A 43 4.03 2.09 4.49
C ALA A 43 3.97 0.83 5.38
N TYR A 44 4.29 -0.34 4.82
CA TYR A 44 4.20 -1.62 5.53
C TYR A 44 5.50 -2.09 6.17
N ILE A 45 6.58 -1.33 6.07
CA ILE A 45 7.85 -1.61 6.75
C ILE A 45 7.66 -1.90 8.24
N PRO A 46 6.91 -1.08 9.03
CA PRO A 46 6.71 -1.35 10.45
C PRO A 46 6.04 -2.71 10.73
N LEU A 47 5.06 -3.10 9.91
CA LEU A 47 4.40 -4.40 10.02
C LEU A 47 5.36 -5.55 9.75
N ILE A 48 6.14 -5.48 8.67
CA ILE A 48 7.13 -6.52 8.32
C ILE A 48 8.22 -6.64 9.39
N LEU A 49 8.67 -5.50 9.95
CA LEU A 49 9.62 -5.48 11.07
C LEU A 49 9.05 -6.19 12.30
N MET A 50 7.84 -5.86 12.70
CA MET A 50 7.18 -6.46 13.86
C MET A 50 6.98 -7.95 13.67
N LEU A 51 6.50 -8.38 12.50
CA LEU A 51 6.30 -9.80 12.19
C LEU A 51 7.62 -10.57 12.11
N GLY A 52 8.63 -10.00 11.51
CA GLY A 52 9.90 -10.67 11.25
C GLY A 52 10.83 -10.76 12.46
N THR A 53 10.53 -10.05 13.57
CA THR A 53 11.40 -10.00 14.76
C THR A 53 10.66 -10.50 16.01
N GLU A 54 11.32 -11.36 16.78
CA GLU A 54 10.80 -11.84 18.07
C GLU A 54 11.01 -10.82 19.20
N LYS A 55 12.11 -10.09 19.15
CA LYS A 55 12.46 -9.01 20.09
C LYS A 55 13.07 -7.85 19.33
N ALA A 56 12.41 -6.72 19.34
CA ALA A 56 12.90 -5.47 18.78
C ALA A 56 13.99 -4.86 19.71
N SER A 57 15.22 -5.37 19.60
CA SER A 57 16.37 -4.79 20.29
C SER A 57 17.33 -4.20 19.26
N VAL A 58 17.76 -2.95 19.45
CA VAL A 58 18.74 -2.27 18.60
C VAL A 58 20.01 -3.11 18.45
N LYS A 59 20.48 -3.73 19.53
CA LYS A 59 21.65 -4.62 19.52
C LYS A 59 21.46 -5.84 18.61
N THR A 60 20.25 -6.42 18.56
CA THR A 60 19.91 -7.54 17.67
C THR A 60 19.90 -7.09 16.21
N TRP A 61 19.40 -5.88 15.93
CA TRP A 61 19.39 -5.29 14.61
C TRP A 61 20.79 -5.02 14.08
N MET A 62 21.65 -4.41 14.88
CA MET A 62 23.05 -4.16 14.50
C MET A 62 23.78 -5.47 14.17
N ARG A 63 23.57 -6.54 14.94
CA ARG A 63 24.22 -7.85 14.73
C ARG A 63 23.67 -8.62 13.52
N LYS A 64 22.40 -8.42 13.15
CA LYS A 64 21.72 -9.14 12.06
C LYS A 64 21.46 -8.26 10.83
N GLY A 65 21.98 -7.03 10.79
CA GLY A 65 21.76 -6.06 9.71
C GLY A 65 22.21 -6.54 8.34
N TYR A 66 23.23 -7.44 8.29
CA TYR A 66 23.67 -8.05 7.03
C TYR A 66 22.56 -8.80 6.29
N ARG A 67 21.49 -9.22 6.98
CA ARG A 67 20.33 -9.86 6.37
C ARG A 67 19.53 -8.94 5.47
N LEU A 68 19.70 -7.62 5.62
CA LEU A 68 19.06 -6.61 4.77
C LEU A 68 19.85 -6.32 3.49
N ILE A 69 21.10 -6.82 3.37
CA ILE A 69 21.94 -6.61 2.18
C ILE A 69 21.19 -6.92 0.88
N PRO A 70 20.46 -8.06 0.72
CA PRO A 70 19.73 -8.34 -0.51
C PRO A 70 18.68 -7.27 -0.83
N ALA A 71 17.98 -6.77 0.17
CA ALA A 71 16.99 -5.70 -0.02
C ALA A 71 17.67 -4.39 -0.46
N CYS A 72 18.79 -4.04 0.18
CA CYS A 72 19.58 -2.86 -0.19
C CYS A 72 20.12 -2.97 -1.63
N MET A 73 20.59 -4.15 -2.03
CA MET A 73 21.05 -4.39 -3.42
C MET A 73 19.92 -4.20 -4.43
N ILE A 74 18.73 -4.74 -4.16
CA ILE A 74 17.56 -4.58 -5.02
C ILE A 74 17.17 -3.10 -5.14
N ILE A 75 17.09 -2.39 -4.02
CA ILE A 75 16.79 -0.95 -4.03
C ILE A 75 17.88 -0.17 -4.77
N GLY A 76 19.15 -0.45 -4.48
CA GLY A 76 20.29 0.17 -5.17
C GLY A 76 20.24 -0.04 -6.68
N PHE A 77 19.88 -1.24 -7.13
CA PHE A 77 19.67 -1.54 -8.55
C PHE A 77 18.56 -0.68 -9.17
N TYR A 78 17.41 -0.52 -8.49
CA TYR A 78 16.34 0.37 -8.98
C TYR A 78 16.78 1.84 -9.05
N LEU A 79 17.49 2.32 -8.02
CA LEU A 79 18.00 3.68 -8.01
C LEU A 79 19.03 3.92 -9.15
N MET A 80 19.87 2.93 -9.42
CA MET A 80 20.81 2.98 -10.54
C MET A 80 20.09 3.01 -11.90
N LEU A 81 19.04 2.17 -12.07
CA LEU A 81 18.22 2.19 -13.29
C LEU A 81 17.49 3.52 -13.47
N ASN A 82 16.99 4.11 -12.41
CA ASN A 82 16.33 5.41 -12.45
C ASN A 82 17.33 6.52 -12.82
N ALA A 83 18.51 6.52 -12.21
CA ALA A 83 19.58 7.45 -12.57
C ALA A 83 19.96 7.33 -14.05
N ALA A 84 20.09 6.11 -14.58
CA ALA A 84 20.41 5.88 -15.99
C ALA A 84 19.29 6.30 -16.96
N ARG A 85 18.03 6.31 -16.52
CA ARG A 85 16.87 6.67 -17.37
C ARG A 85 16.49 8.14 -17.30
N PHE A 86 16.64 8.74 -16.14
CA PHE A 86 16.05 10.04 -15.80
C PHE A 86 17.08 11.03 -15.25
N ASP A 87 18.37 10.69 -15.22
CA ASP A 87 19.45 11.45 -14.56
C ASP A 87 19.18 11.75 -13.08
N ASN A 88 18.23 11.02 -12.46
CA ASN A 88 17.84 11.18 -11.06
C ASN A 88 17.47 9.82 -10.46
N PRO A 89 18.17 9.33 -9.43
CA PRO A 89 17.89 8.03 -8.82
C PRO A 89 16.52 7.96 -8.15
N PHE A 90 15.94 9.10 -7.76
CA PHE A 90 14.62 9.18 -7.08
C PHE A 90 13.47 9.48 -8.04
N GLU A 91 13.72 9.56 -9.34
CA GLU A 91 12.68 9.74 -10.35
C GLU A 91 12.12 8.38 -10.80
N PHE A 92 10.81 8.19 -10.67
CA PHE A 92 10.12 6.98 -11.09
C PHE A 92 9.34 7.15 -12.41
N GLY A 93 9.61 8.24 -13.13
CA GLY A 93 9.01 8.53 -14.43
C GLY A 93 7.62 9.16 -14.38
N HIS A 94 7.01 9.32 -13.20
CA HIS A 94 5.69 9.93 -13.07
C HIS A 94 5.71 11.43 -13.35
N THR A 95 6.78 12.14 -12.97
CA THR A 95 6.88 13.59 -13.17
C THR A 95 6.94 13.96 -14.66
N HIS A 96 7.33 13.02 -15.53
CA HIS A 96 7.35 13.20 -16.98
C HIS A 96 5.99 12.99 -17.67
N LEU A 97 4.97 12.50 -16.93
CA LEU A 97 3.64 12.34 -17.49
C LEU A 97 2.93 13.71 -17.61
N PRO A 98 2.16 13.95 -18.70
CA PRO A 98 1.53 15.25 -18.97
C PRO A 98 0.66 15.77 -17.81
N GLU A 99 0.02 14.87 -17.08
CA GLU A 99 -0.81 15.22 -15.92
C GLU A 99 -0.02 15.78 -14.75
N PHE A 100 1.27 15.39 -14.60
CA PHE A 100 2.14 15.87 -13.52
C PHE A 100 2.98 17.07 -13.94
N VAL A 101 3.44 17.13 -15.21
CA VAL A 101 4.18 18.28 -15.75
C VAL A 101 3.37 19.57 -15.61
N ARG A 102 2.05 19.50 -15.78
CA ARG A 102 1.14 20.64 -15.67
C ARG A 102 0.65 20.91 -14.23
N SER A 103 1.17 20.17 -13.26
CA SER A 103 0.73 20.32 -11.85
C SER A 103 1.55 21.38 -11.14
N THR A 104 0.89 22.37 -10.57
CA THR A 104 1.52 23.38 -9.70
C THR A 104 1.98 22.80 -8.36
N GLU A 105 1.35 21.71 -7.90
CA GLU A 105 1.60 21.10 -6.58
C GLU A 105 2.34 19.74 -6.67
N GLY A 106 2.73 19.32 -7.88
CA GLY A 106 3.44 18.08 -8.10
C GLY A 106 2.58 16.82 -7.96
N GLN A 107 3.24 15.68 -7.75
CA GLN A 107 2.60 14.37 -7.68
C GLN A 107 1.87 14.14 -6.34
N PHE A 108 2.43 14.62 -5.24
CA PHE A 108 1.88 14.45 -3.89
C PHE A 108 1.70 15.81 -3.22
N SER A 109 0.48 16.08 -2.75
CA SER A 109 0.16 17.28 -1.95
C SER A 109 -0.98 16.97 -0.98
N LEU A 110 -0.93 17.59 0.21
CA LEU A 110 -2.04 17.54 1.17
C LEU A 110 -3.31 18.21 0.64
N ASN A 111 -3.17 19.15 -0.32
CA ASN A 111 -4.31 19.83 -0.94
C ASN A 111 -5.21 18.88 -1.72
N TYR A 112 -4.67 17.74 -2.17
CA TYR A 112 -5.48 16.71 -2.83
C TYR A 112 -6.26 15.85 -1.83
N ALA A 113 -5.83 15.79 -0.57
CA ALA A 113 -6.30 14.79 0.40
C ALA A 113 -7.82 14.86 0.63
N THR A 114 -8.39 16.04 0.84
CA THR A 114 -9.83 16.20 1.11
C THR A 114 -10.68 15.78 -0.09
N LYS A 115 -10.30 16.22 -1.30
CA LYS A 115 -11.00 15.84 -2.54
C LYS A 115 -10.97 14.33 -2.72
N ASN A 116 -9.78 13.74 -2.63
CA ASN A 116 -9.58 12.32 -2.89
C ASN A 116 -10.22 11.43 -1.81
N PHE A 117 -10.19 11.86 -0.54
CA PHE A 117 -10.90 11.18 0.53
C PHE A 117 -12.42 11.13 0.25
N ASN A 118 -13.02 12.25 -0.14
CA ASN A 118 -14.43 12.29 -0.49
C ASN A 118 -14.76 11.37 -1.68
N GLN A 119 -13.86 11.30 -2.67
CA GLN A 119 -14.03 10.39 -3.83
C GLN A 119 -13.96 8.92 -3.43
N LEU A 120 -13.05 8.53 -2.52
CA LEU A 120 -12.94 7.16 -2.01
C LEU A 120 -14.24 6.65 -1.37
N PHE A 121 -14.98 7.53 -0.71
CA PHE A 121 -16.21 7.18 0.00
C PHE A 121 -17.48 7.50 -0.79
N ARG A 122 -17.36 8.08 -1.98
CA ARG A 122 -18.49 8.47 -2.81
C ARG A 122 -19.30 7.25 -3.25
N LEU A 123 -20.59 7.27 -2.97
CA LEU A 123 -21.52 6.23 -3.40
C LEU A 123 -21.93 6.40 -4.88
N PRO A 124 -22.28 5.33 -5.57
CA PRO A 124 -22.89 5.40 -6.89
C PRO A 124 -24.20 6.19 -6.83
N LYS A 125 -24.53 6.89 -7.91
CA LYS A 125 -25.75 7.67 -8.02
C LYS A 125 -26.88 6.80 -8.60
N ALA A 126 -28.08 6.91 -8.04
CA ALA A 126 -29.29 6.40 -8.70
C ALA A 126 -29.70 7.41 -9.77
N GLY A 127 -29.92 6.97 -10.99
CA GLY A 127 -30.32 7.93 -12.06
C GLY A 127 -30.24 7.38 -13.48
N GLY A 128 -29.96 6.08 -13.65
CA GLY A 128 -30.04 5.43 -14.96
C GLY A 128 -31.48 5.14 -15.37
N GLU A 129 -31.71 4.92 -16.67
CA GLU A 129 -32.97 4.32 -17.16
C GLU A 129 -33.21 3.02 -16.38
N HIS A 130 -34.44 2.79 -15.95
CA HIS A 130 -34.85 1.64 -15.15
C HIS A 130 -34.24 1.53 -13.74
N GLY A 131 -33.79 2.65 -13.12
CA GLY A 131 -33.29 2.65 -11.76
C GLY A 131 -31.86 2.07 -11.63
N MET A 132 -31.13 2.01 -12.72
CA MET A 132 -29.72 1.54 -12.70
C MET A 132 -28.83 2.50 -11.92
N LEU A 133 -27.84 1.92 -11.23
CA LEU A 133 -26.80 2.69 -10.54
C LEU A 133 -25.79 3.22 -11.56
N ILE A 134 -25.53 4.53 -11.52
CA ILE A 134 -24.51 5.18 -12.31
C ILE A 134 -23.23 5.22 -11.48
N TYR A 135 -22.19 4.57 -11.99
CA TYR A 135 -20.87 4.54 -11.42
C TYR A 135 -20.00 5.61 -12.08
N ASP A 136 -19.35 6.42 -11.25
CA ASP A 136 -18.35 7.37 -11.71
C ASP A 136 -17.05 6.61 -12.02
N THR A 137 -16.85 6.30 -13.31
CA THR A 137 -15.74 5.46 -13.77
C THR A 137 -14.42 6.22 -13.90
N TYR A 138 -14.45 7.55 -13.80
CA TYR A 138 -13.25 8.36 -14.03
C TYR A 138 -12.40 8.52 -12.77
N ASP A 139 -13.02 8.74 -11.65
CA ASP A 139 -12.37 8.83 -10.35
C ASP A 139 -12.93 7.73 -9.45
N CYS A 140 -12.11 7.11 -8.64
CA CYS A 140 -12.50 6.02 -7.76
C CYS A 140 -13.75 6.33 -6.93
N MET A 141 -14.49 5.30 -6.56
CA MET A 141 -15.64 5.45 -5.70
C MET A 141 -15.77 4.24 -4.76
N ALA A 142 -16.40 4.48 -3.60
CA ALA A 142 -16.87 3.43 -2.68
C ALA A 142 -15.96 2.18 -2.61
N PHE A 143 -14.64 2.35 -2.41
CA PHE A 143 -13.65 1.27 -2.45
C PHE A 143 -14.03 0.10 -1.53
N TRP A 144 -14.66 0.40 -0.40
CA TRP A 144 -15.14 -0.56 0.58
C TRP A 144 -16.33 -1.39 0.08
N LEU A 145 -17.11 -0.85 -0.87
CA LEU A 145 -18.24 -1.54 -1.51
C LEU A 145 -17.74 -2.45 -2.65
N ILE A 146 -16.75 -1.99 -3.39
CA ILE A 146 -16.15 -2.73 -4.51
C ILE A 146 -15.31 -3.91 -3.99
N ASP A 147 -14.57 -3.68 -2.88
CA ASP A 147 -13.75 -4.68 -2.23
C ASP A 147 -14.35 -5.06 -0.86
N PRO A 148 -15.38 -5.93 -0.80
CA PRO A 148 -16.09 -6.26 0.45
C PRO A 148 -15.21 -6.90 1.53
N ILE A 149 -14.02 -7.39 1.15
CA ILE A 149 -13.02 -7.87 2.10
C ILE A 149 -12.56 -6.79 3.07
N ILE A 150 -12.59 -5.51 2.66
CA ILE A 150 -12.24 -4.37 3.52
C ILE A 150 -13.28 -4.20 4.63
N VAL A 151 -14.58 -4.35 4.29
CA VAL A 151 -15.65 -4.34 5.27
C VAL A 151 -15.49 -5.52 6.24
N SER A 152 -15.20 -6.70 5.72
CA SER A 152 -14.94 -7.90 6.54
C SER A 152 -13.77 -7.68 7.50
N PHE A 153 -12.69 -7.05 7.03
CA PHE A 153 -11.56 -6.67 7.89
C PHE A 153 -11.99 -5.68 8.99
N MET A 154 -12.73 -4.64 8.66
CA MET A 154 -13.19 -3.64 9.64
C MET A 154 -14.06 -4.27 10.71
N VAL A 155 -15.04 -5.12 10.32
CA VAL A 155 -15.93 -5.83 11.25
C VAL A 155 -15.13 -6.77 12.15
N THR A 156 -14.22 -7.57 11.57
CA THR A 156 -13.35 -8.48 12.32
C THR A 156 -12.46 -7.71 13.28
N TRP A 157 -11.85 -6.62 12.84
CA TRP A 157 -11.00 -5.78 13.69
C TRP A 157 -11.79 -5.18 14.86
N LEU A 158 -12.99 -4.66 14.64
CA LEU A 158 -13.87 -4.14 15.71
C LEU A 158 -14.27 -5.23 16.70
N TYR A 159 -14.59 -6.43 16.21
CA TYR A 159 -14.90 -7.57 17.06
C TYR A 159 -13.70 -7.96 17.95
N VAL A 160 -12.50 -8.06 17.36
CA VAL A 160 -11.28 -8.39 18.09
C VAL A 160 -10.92 -7.29 19.09
N LEU A 161 -11.06 -6.02 18.71
CA LEU A 161 -10.80 -4.86 19.58
C LEU A 161 -11.67 -4.89 20.83
N THR A 162 -12.95 -5.28 20.70
CA THR A 162 -13.92 -5.28 21.79
C THR A 162 -13.86 -6.56 22.63
N ARG A 163 -13.60 -7.71 22.02
CA ARG A 163 -13.73 -9.01 22.67
C ARG A 163 -12.42 -9.74 22.95
N LYS A 164 -11.39 -9.54 22.14
CA LYS A 164 -10.14 -10.33 22.19
C LYS A 164 -8.86 -9.47 22.18
N ARG A 165 -8.94 -8.21 22.62
CA ARG A 165 -7.83 -7.24 22.57
C ARG A 165 -6.50 -7.79 23.11
N LYS A 166 -6.54 -8.54 24.22
CA LYS A 166 -5.33 -9.07 24.88
C LYS A 166 -4.61 -10.15 24.04
N ALA A 167 -5.33 -10.88 23.19
CA ALA A 167 -4.76 -11.98 22.42
C ALA A 167 -3.92 -11.50 21.23
N TYR A 168 -4.26 -10.34 20.65
CA TYR A 168 -3.62 -9.83 19.42
C TYR A 168 -2.57 -8.74 19.66
N GLY A 169 -2.52 -8.19 20.89
CA GLY A 169 -1.46 -7.26 21.30
C GLY A 169 -1.24 -6.11 20.32
N LEU A 170 0.02 -5.91 19.92
CA LEU A 170 0.45 -4.81 19.05
C LEU A 170 -0.07 -4.93 17.60
N ASN A 171 -0.35 -6.16 17.12
CA ASN A 171 -0.91 -6.39 15.77
C ASN A 171 -2.22 -5.63 15.57
N LEU A 172 -3.04 -5.54 16.63
CA LEU A 172 -4.32 -4.85 16.61
C LEU A 172 -4.21 -3.36 16.26
N ILE A 173 -3.04 -2.77 16.49
CA ILE A 173 -2.76 -1.36 16.22
C ILE A 173 -1.98 -1.19 14.92
N ILE A 174 -0.91 -1.97 14.73
CA ILE A 174 0.00 -1.78 13.59
C ILE A 174 -0.67 -2.09 12.26
N VAL A 175 -1.47 -3.16 12.17
CA VAL A 175 -2.13 -3.54 10.92
C VAL A 175 -3.07 -2.41 10.42
N PRO A 176 -4.06 -1.94 11.19
CA PRO A 176 -4.91 -0.84 10.72
C PRO A 176 -4.14 0.46 10.57
N ALA A 177 -3.13 0.74 11.40
CA ALA A 177 -2.33 1.96 11.27
C ALA A 177 -1.57 2.01 9.94
N THR A 178 -0.94 0.91 9.51
CA THR A 178 -0.24 0.85 8.22
C THR A 178 -1.21 0.96 7.04
N ILE A 179 -2.40 0.37 7.14
CA ILE A 179 -3.47 0.53 6.15
C ILE A 179 -3.92 1.99 6.07
N CYS A 180 -4.14 2.65 7.21
CA CYS A 180 -4.50 4.07 7.24
C CYS A 180 -3.40 4.96 6.63
N VAL A 181 -2.12 4.69 6.92
CA VAL A 181 -1.00 5.41 6.30
C VAL A 181 -1.00 5.23 4.78
N HIS A 182 -1.23 4.01 4.29
CA HIS A 182 -1.35 3.75 2.86
C HIS A 182 -2.49 4.55 2.22
N LEU A 183 -3.69 4.53 2.83
CA LEU A 183 -4.84 5.32 2.37
C LEU A 183 -4.53 6.82 2.36
N MET A 184 -3.84 7.32 3.37
CA MET A 184 -3.39 8.73 3.42
C MET A 184 -2.46 9.06 2.26
N ILE A 185 -1.48 8.21 1.96
CA ILE A 185 -0.57 8.39 0.82
C ILE A 185 -1.37 8.42 -0.49
N VAL A 186 -2.31 7.49 -0.67
CA VAL A 186 -3.20 7.46 -1.85
C VAL A 186 -4.03 8.73 -1.95
N CYS A 187 -4.60 9.22 -0.85
CA CYS A 187 -5.36 10.46 -0.83
C CYS A 187 -4.52 11.69 -1.18
N CYS A 188 -3.24 11.71 -0.82
CA CYS A 188 -2.33 12.80 -1.14
C CYS A 188 -1.82 12.76 -2.59
N HIS A 189 -2.06 11.69 -3.34
CA HIS A 189 -1.64 11.56 -4.74
C HIS A 189 -2.57 12.36 -5.66
N LYS A 190 -2.02 13.06 -6.66
CA LYS A 190 -2.77 13.93 -7.58
C LYS A 190 -3.91 13.21 -8.30
N THR A 191 -3.65 11.98 -8.73
CA THR A 191 -4.62 11.14 -9.44
C THR A 191 -4.95 9.90 -8.61
N MET A 192 -6.21 9.49 -8.63
CA MET A 192 -6.65 8.26 -7.95
C MET A 192 -6.47 7.00 -8.82
N GLY A 193 -5.63 7.07 -9.85
CA GLY A 193 -5.32 5.96 -10.74
C GLY A 193 -5.90 6.09 -12.14
N GLY A 194 -6.63 7.16 -12.44
CA GLY A 194 -7.21 7.47 -13.75
C GLY A 194 -8.51 6.72 -14.04
N TYR A 195 -8.84 6.54 -15.32
CA TYR A 195 -10.08 5.93 -15.79
C TYR A 195 -10.15 4.45 -15.41
N GLN A 196 -10.98 4.11 -14.41
CA GLN A 196 -11.09 2.76 -13.87
C GLN A 196 -12.36 2.59 -13.04
N PHE A 197 -12.81 1.35 -12.91
CA PHE A 197 -13.81 0.96 -11.94
C PHE A 197 -13.13 0.71 -10.58
N GLY A 198 -13.56 1.38 -9.53
CA GLY A 198 -12.90 1.31 -8.21
C GLY A 198 -11.58 2.09 -8.15
N ASN A 199 -10.71 1.71 -7.23
CA ASN A 199 -9.40 2.33 -7.08
C ASN A 199 -8.28 1.27 -7.11
N ARG A 200 -7.51 1.25 -8.19
CA ARG A 200 -6.41 0.29 -8.34
C ARG A 200 -5.28 0.45 -7.32
N TYR A 201 -5.08 1.65 -6.74
CA TYR A 201 -4.05 1.85 -5.73
C TYR A 201 -4.39 1.18 -4.40
N ILE A 202 -5.67 0.91 -4.16
CA ILE A 202 -6.14 0.18 -2.98
C ILE A 202 -5.80 -1.31 -3.05
N VAL A 203 -5.70 -1.87 -4.26
CA VAL A 203 -5.31 -3.29 -4.44
C VAL A 203 -3.93 -3.58 -3.80
N ASP A 204 -3.04 -2.58 -3.77
CA ASP A 204 -1.71 -2.73 -3.18
C ASP A 204 -1.77 -2.97 -1.65
N MET A 205 -2.86 -2.61 -0.97
CA MET A 205 -3.04 -2.88 0.46
C MET A 205 -3.74 -4.22 0.77
N LEU A 206 -4.38 -4.86 -0.21
CA LEU A 206 -5.16 -6.08 0.01
C LEU A 206 -4.35 -7.23 0.67
N PRO A 207 -3.06 -7.49 0.34
CA PRO A 207 -2.26 -8.49 1.05
C PRO A 207 -2.25 -8.28 2.56
N TYR A 208 -2.22 -7.04 3.00
CA TYR A 208 -2.14 -6.65 4.40
C TYR A 208 -3.51 -6.67 5.09
N VAL A 209 -4.56 -6.36 4.33
CA VAL A 209 -5.96 -6.54 4.76
C VAL A 209 -6.24 -8.04 4.98
N PHE A 210 -5.83 -8.91 4.04
CA PHE A 210 -5.92 -10.37 4.20
C PHE A 210 -5.16 -10.86 5.42
N TYR A 211 -3.95 -10.38 5.64
CA TYR A 211 -3.19 -10.71 6.84
C TYR A 211 -3.94 -10.33 8.12
N GLY A 212 -4.61 -9.19 8.13
CA GLY A 212 -5.39 -8.71 9.29
C GLY A 212 -6.68 -9.49 9.55
N LEU A 213 -7.10 -10.39 8.65
CA LEU A 213 -8.24 -11.29 8.82
C LEU A 213 -7.88 -12.66 9.42
N ILE A 214 -6.60 -13.03 9.41
CA ILE A 214 -6.05 -14.28 9.94
C ILE A 214 -5.62 -14.10 11.39
#